data_f50950b67fdd2a0bcca8a7689e50e545
#
_entry.id   f50950b67fdd2a0bcca8a7689e50e545
#
_cell.length_a   1.000
_cell.length_b   1.000
_cell.length_c   1.000
_cell.angle_alpha   90.00
_cell.angle_beta   90.00
_cell.angle_gamma   90.00
#
_symmetry.space_group_name_H-M   'P 1'
#
loop_
_entity.id
_entity.type
_entity.pdbx_description
1 polymer ?
#
loop_
_entity_poly.entity_id
_entity_poly.type
_entity_poly.pdbx_seq_one_letter_code
_entity_poly.pdbx_strand_id
1 'polypeptide(L)'
;MSDSNLSEANLVGGSESDRKRLLQLLDEYILANAHFDWDELKPIWSTLPEATFYNLNGHTYKGADHWRRLWAFYKKNVEGSYWTPFDIGGVVTDEMAVIWCHRDSHRRWVGTDRPPREIHYKGDKFITRSTMVFQKEAGEWRVVHAHFSEVDSGPRPGGV
;
A
#
# COMPACT_ATOMS: atom_id res chain seq x y z
N MET A 1 -13.26 8.68 -8.26
CA MET A 1 -13.05 7.33 -7.67
C MET A 1 -13.70 6.31 -8.59
N SER A 2 -12.98 5.34 -9.07
CA SER A 2 -13.62 4.28 -9.83
C SER A 2 -14.04 3.19 -8.85
N ASP A 3 -15.28 3.22 -8.41
CA ASP A 3 -15.89 2.16 -7.58
C ASP A 3 -15.83 0.77 -8.25
N SER A 4 -15.48 0.72 -9.55
CA SER A 4 -15.48 -0.50 -10.35
C SER A 4 -14.43 -1.52 -9.92
N ASN A 5 -13.20 -1.10 -9.60
CA ASN A 5 -12.12 -2.04 -9.32
C ASN A 5 -12.22 -2.65 -7.91
N LEU A 6 -12.76 -1.92 -6.95
CA LEU A 6 -13.00 -2.45 -5.61
C LEU A 6 -14.19 -3.43 -5.60
N SER A 7 -15.17 -3.23 -6.47
CA SER A 7 -16.31 -4.15 -6.60
C SER A 7 -15.93 -5.51 -7.23
N GLU A 8 -14.82 -5.58 -7.95
CA GLU A 8 -14.27 -6.81 -8.51
C GLU A 8 -13.34 -7.56 -7.55
N ALA A 9 -13.13 -7.03 -6.34
CA ALA A 9 -12.27 -7.65 -5.34
C ALA A 9 -12.80 -9.01 -4.88
N ASN A 10 -11.90 -9.98 -4.77
CA ASN A 10 -12.20 -11.33 -4.30
C ASN A 10 -11.62 -11.57 -2.91
N LEU A 11 -12.37 -11.18 -1.87
CA LEU A 11 -12.04 -11.48 -0.48
C LEU A 11 -12.85 -12.70 -0.02
N VAL A 12 -12.16 -13.71 0.50
CA VAL A 12 -12.78 -14.94 1.02
C VAL A 12 -12.65 -15.02 2.53
N GLY A 13 -13.65 -15.61 3.19
CA GLY A 13 -13.70 -15.76 4.64
C GLY A 13 -14.17 -14.51 5.39
N GLY A 14 -14.15 -14.57 6.71
CA GLY A 14 -14.60 -13.51 7.58
C GLY A 14 -16.04 -13.10 7.42
N SER A 15 -16.49 -12.06 8.12
CA SER A 15 -17.81 -11.49 7.97
C SER A 15 -17.90 -10.56 6.73
N GLU A 16 -19.09 -10.36 6.22
CA GLU A 16 -19.32 -9.40 5.13
C GLU A 16 -18.92 -7.98 5.56
N SER A 17 -19.22 -7.61 6.80
CA SER A 17 -18.88 -6.28 7.33
C SER A 17 -17.36 -6.09 7.43
N ASP A 18 -16.60 -7.11 7.83
CA ASP A 18 -15.14 -7.06 7.85
C ASP A 18 -14.56 -6.93 6.45
N ARG A 19 -15.04 -7.72 5.49
CA ARG A 19 -14.59 -7.62 4.10
C ARG A 19 -14.84 -6.22 3.53
N LYS A 20 -16.03 -5.67 3.77
CA LYS A 20 -16.39 -4.31 3.33
C LYS A 20 -15.49 -3.26 4.00
N ARG A 21 -15.27 -3.36 5.31
CA ARG A 21 -14.40 -2.43 6.03
C ARG A 21 -12.94 -2.50 5.54
N LEU A 22 -12.44 -3.69 5.28
CA LEU A 22 -11.07 -3.89 4.77
C LEU A 22 -10.86 -3.29 3.38
N LEU A 23 -11.83 -3.44 2.47
CA LEU A 23 -11.77 -2.80 1.15
C LEU A 23 -11.86 -1.28 1.25
N GLN A 24 -12.70 -0.76 2.14
CA GLN A 24 -12.76 0.66 2.43
C GLN A 24 -11.41 1.17 2.96
N LEU A 25 -10.78 0.41 3.87
CA LEU A 25 -9.48 0.77 4.44
C LEU A 25 -8.37 0.76 3.38
N LEU A 26 -8.42 -0.18 2.42
CA LEU A 26 -7.51 -0.20 1.28
C LEU A 26 -7.67 1.07 0.43
N ASP A 27 -8.90 1.48 0.13
CA ASP A 27 -9.18 2.71 -0.63
C ASP A 27 -8.72 3.96 0.13
N GLU A 28 -9.03 4.06 1.43
CA GLU A 28 -8.57 5.14 2.31
C GLU A 28 -7.04 5.24 2.30
N TYR A 29 -6.34 4.11 2.37
CA TYR A 29 -4.88 4.07 2.27
C TYR A 29 -4.37 4.61 0.93
N ILE A 30 -4.91 4.13 -0.18
CA ILE A 30 -4.45 4.56 -1.51
C ILE A 30 -4.72 6.04 -1.73
N LEU A 31 -5.86 6.55 -1.25
CA LEU A 31 -6.21 7.96 -1.34
C LEU A 31 -5.27 8.84 -0.49
N ALA A 32 -5.04 8.46 0.76
CA ALA A 32 -4.12 9.18 1.65
C ALA A 32 -2.67 9.13 1.14
N ASN A 33 -2.27 8.01 0.56
CA ASN A 33 -0.96 7.84 -0.08
C ASN A 33 -0.75 8.78 -1.28
N ALA A 34 -1.81 9.15 -1.99
CA ALA A 34 -1.73 10.10 -3.11
C ALA A 34 -1.25 11.48 -2.67
N HIS A 35 -1.52 11.86 -1.42
CA HIS A 35 -1.15 13.14 -0.82
C HIS A 35 0.02 13.06 0.17
N PHE A 36 0.46 11.84 0.51
CA PHE A 36 1.45 11.58 1.55
C PHE A 36 1.11 12.25 2.89
N ASP A 37 -0.19 12.33 3.23
CA ASP A 37 -0.66 12.94 4.45
C ASP A 37 -0.62 11.96 5.62
N TRP A 38 0.22 12.25 6.61
CA TRP A 38 0.38 11.35 7.75
C TRP A 38 -0.84 11.33 8.67
N ASP A 39 -1.55 12.42 8.81
CA ASP A 39 -2.73 12.47 9.68
C ASP A 39 -3.86 11.59 9.14
N GLU A 40 -3.96 11.46 7.81
CA GLU A 40 -4.87 10.53 7.15
C GLU A 40 -4.34 9.08 7.16
N LEU A 41 -3.03 8.90 7.03
CA LEU A 41 -2.37 7.59 7.00
C LEU A 41 -2.25 6.94 8.38
N LYS A 42 -2.01 7.74 9.42
CA LYS A 42 -1.75 7.25 10.78
C LYS A 42 -2.80 6.26 11.31
N PRO A 43 -4.11 6.46 11.14
CA PRO A 43 -5.11 5.52 11.64
C PRO A 43 -5.09 4.14 10.95
N ILE A 44 -4.48 4.05 9.76
CA ILE A 44 -4.44 2.84 8.95
C ILE A 44 -3.36 1.87 9.46
N TRP A 45 -2.27 2.41 9.98
CA TRP A 45 -1.11 1.65 10.41
C TRP A 45 -1.19 1.19 11.86
N SER A 46 -0.65 0.01 12.12
CA SER A 46 -0.58 -0.57 13.46
C SER A 46 0.17 0.35 14.43
N THR A 47 -0.28 0.37 15.69
CA THR A 47 0.40 1.03 16.79
C THR A 47 1.46 0.15 17.47
N LEU A 48 1.55 -1.12 17.08
CA LEU A 48 2.50 -2.07 17.66
C LEU A 48 3.94 -1.70 17.24
N PRO A 49 4.89 -1.68 18.18
CA PRO A 49 6.27 -1.32 17.87
C PRO A 49 6.99 -2.34 16.97
N GLU A 50 6.53 -3.59 16.95
CA GLU A 50 7.03 -4.67 16.08
C GLU A 50 6.46 -4.62 14.66
N ALA A 51 5.48 -3.81 14.38
CA ALA A 51 4.94 -3.65 13.01
C ALA A 51 6.07 -3.31 12.03
N THR A 52 6.14 -4.05 10.94
CA THR A 52 7.29 -3.98 10.03
C THR A 52 6.80 -3.83 8.60
N PHE A 53 7.42 -2.91 7.86
CA PHE A 53 7.04 -2.58 6.49
C PHE A 53 8.23 -2.68 5.55
N TYR A 54 8.08 -3.42 4.46
CA TYR A 54 9.06 -3.52 3.38
C TYR A 54 8.62 -2.60 2.25
N ASN A 55 9.33 -1.49 2.11
CA ASN A 55 8.95 -0.49 1.14
C ASN A 55 9.52 -0.76 -0.26
N LEU A 56 8.90 -0.15 -1.24
CA LEU A 56 9.29 -0.21 -2.65
C LEU A 56 10.76 0.24 -2.90
N ASN A 57 11.30 1.09 -2.03
CA ASN A 57 12.69 1.55 -2.07
C ASN A 57 13.72 0.51 -1.59
N GLY A 58 13.28 -0.69 -1.23
CA GLY A 58 14.13 -1.76 -0.74
C GLY A 58 14.53 -1.67 0.74
N HIS A 59 14.03 -0.66 1.47
CA HIS A 59 14.31 -0.48 2.88
C HIS A 59 13.22 -1.06 3.78
N THR A 60 13.62 -1.46 4.98
CA THR A 60 12.74 -1.94 6.04
C THR A 60 12.46 -0.82 7.05
N TYR A 61 11.19 -0.66 7.38
CA TYR A 61 10.73 0.33 8.37
C TYR A 61 10.05 -0.41 9.53
N LYS A 62 10.39 -0.06 10.76
CA LYS A 62 9.82 -0.66 11.98
C LYS A 62 9.06 0.37 12.79
N GLY A 63 7.81 0.05 13.09
CA GLY A 63 6.91 0.90 13.84
C GLY A 63 6.43 2.14 13.07
N ALA A 64 5.34 2.70 13.54
CA ALA A 64 4.66 3.82 12.88
C ALA A 64 5.53 5.09 12.80
N ASP A 65 6.36 5.35 13.79
CA ASP A 65 7.21 6.56 13.79
C ASP A 65 8.30 6.51 12.72
N HIS A 66 8.92 5.34 12.52
CA HIS A 66 9.89 5.17 11.44
C HIS A 66 9.22 5.27 10.07
N TRP A 67 8.01 4.69 9.94
CA TRP A 67 7.19 4.77 8.73
C TRP A 67 6.77 6.21 8.40
N ARG A 68 6.37 6.99 9.42
CA ARG A 68 6.02 8.41 9.30
C ARG A 68 7.13 9.26 8.65
N ARG A 69 8.39 8.98 8.97
CA ARG A 69 9.53 9.72 8.42
C ARG A 69 9.64 9.56 6.89
N LEU A 70 9.33 8.38 6.39
CA LEU A 70 9.29 8.14 4.95
C LEU A 70 8.19 8.96 4.27
N TRP A 71 7.01 9.01 4.86
CA TRP A 71 5.90 9.80 4.31
C TRP A 71 6.18 11.29 4.33
N ALA A 72 6.83 11.80 5.37
CA ALA A 72 7.29 13.19 5.43
C ALA A 72 8.30 13.50 4.31
N PHE A 73 9.20 12.57 4.02
CA PHE A 73 10.15 12.69 2.91
C PHE A 73 9.42 12.74 1.56
N TYR A 74 8.46 11.84 1.33
CA TYR A 74 7.69 11.81 0.08
C TYR A 74 6.83 13.06 -0.08
N LYS A 75 6.15 13.51 0.96
CA LYS A 75 5.33 14.73 0.91
C LYS A 75 6.13 15.95 0.44
N LYS A 76 7.39 16.04 0.82
CA LYS A 76 8.29 17.13 0.43
C LYS A 76 8.80 17.00 -1.00
N ASN A 77 9.03 15.79 -1.49
CA ASN A 77 9.86 15.56 -2.67
C ASN A 77 9.14 14.87 -3.83
N VAL A 78 7.93 14.39 -3.61
CA VAL A 78 7.20 13.60 -4.61
C VAL A 78 5.79 14.15 -4.80
N GLU A 79 5.43 14.33 -6.05
CA GLU A 79 4.05 14.53 -6.45
C GLU A 79 3.44 13.15 -6.73
N GLY A 80 2.43 12.79 -5.94
CA GLY A 80 1.75 11.51 -6.02
C GLY A 80 0.41 11.61 -6.74
N SER A 81 -0.20 10.45 -6.92
CA SER A 81 -1.54 10.30 -7.46
C SER A 81 -2.24 9.11 -6.80
N TYR A 82 -3.53 8.94 -7.07
CA TYR A 82 -4.26 7.74 -6.68
C TYR A 82 -3.75 6.56 -7.54
N TRP A 83 -3.19 5.55 -6.89
CA TRP A 83 -2.69 4.35 -7.57
C TRP A 83 -3.81 3.33 -7.70
N THR A 84 -4.40 3.28 -8.88
CA THR A 84 -5.59 2.46 -9.14
C THR A 84 -5.32 0.97 -8.89
N PRO A 85 -5.98 0.35 -7.89
CA PRO A 85 -5.80 -1.05 -7.60
C PRO A 85 -6.53 -1.94 -8.61
N PHE A 86 -5.98 -3.09 -8.89
CA PHE A 86 -6.61 -4.14 -9.71
C PHE A 86 -6.10 -5.52 -9.26
N ASP A 87 -6.75 -6.58 -9.71
CA ASP A 87 -6.47 -7.97 -9.26
C ASP A 87 -6.47 -8.09 -7.73
N ILE A 88 -7.48 -7.51 -7.09
CA ILE A 88 -7.56 -7.48 -5.64
C ILE A 88 -8.06 -8.84 -5.14
N GLY A 89 -7.27 -9.46 -4.28
CA GLY A 89 -7.63 -10.71 -3.61
C GLY A 89 -7.25 -10.66 -2.14
N GLY A 90 -7.81 -11.58 -1.36
CA GLY A 90 -7.48 -11.67 0.05
C GLY A 90 -8.19 -12.78 0.79
N VAL A 91 -7.68 -13.04 1.98
CA VAL A 91 -8.25 -14.00 2.95
C VAL A 91 -8.48 -13.26 4.26
N VAL A 92 -9.67 -13.44 4.82
CA VAL A 92 -10.12 -12.77 6.03
C VAL A 92 -10.51 -13.79 7.08
N THR A 93 -10.05 -13.58 8.30
CA THR A 93 -10.53 -14.25 9.52
C THR A 93 -11.11 -13.21 10.49
N ASP A 94 -11.54 -13.62 11.67
CA ASP A 94 -12.12 -12.70 12.66
C ASP A 94 -11.14 -11.65 13.18
N GLU A 95 -9.84 -11.96 13.20
CA GLU A 95 -8.81 -11.13 13.83
C GLU A 95 -7.70 -10.68 12.86
N MET A 96 -7.53 -11.36 11.74
CA MET A 96 -6.48 -11.10 10.78
C MET A 96 -6.99 -11.20 9.34
N ALA A 97 -6.36 -10.43 8.46
CA ALA A 97 -6.61 -10.52 7.03
C ALA A 97 -5.31 -10.28 6.25
N VAL A 98 -5.25 -10.87 5.08
CA VAL A 98 -4.22 -10.57 4.08
C VAL A 98 -4.91 -10.12 2.81
N ILE A 99 -4.52 -8.97 2.29
CA ILE A 99 -5.01 -8.44 1.01
C ILE A 99 -3.82 -8.19 0.11
N TRP A 100 -3.93 -8.64 -1.13
CA TRP A 100 -2.95 -8.37 -2.17
C TRP A 100 -3.61 -7.72 -3.38
N CYS A 101 -2.87 -6.90 -4.09
CA CYS A 101 -3.31 -6.31 -5.36
C CYS A 101 -2.12 -5.86 -6.20
N HIS A 102 -2.38 -5.67 -7.48
CA HIS A 102 -1.58 -4.79 -8.32
C HIS A 102 -2.12 -3.36 -8.23
N ARG A 103 -1.26 -2.39 -8.55
CA ARG A 103 -1.68 -0.99 -8.64
C ARG A 103 -1.04 -0.34 -9.87
N ASP A 104 -1.86 0.29 -10.69
CA ASP A 104 -1.39 1.20 -11.73
C ASP A 104 -0.94 2.49 -11.05
N SER A 105 0.36 2.70 -11.06
CA SER A 105 1.06 3.65 -10.20
C SER A 105 1.64 4.78 -11.02
N HIS A 106 1.53 5.99 -10.47
CA HIS A 106 2.09 7.19 -11.07
C HIS A 106 2.64 8.12 -10.00
N ARG A 107 3.86 8.58 -10.17
CA ARG A 107 4.47 9.59 -9.30
C ARG A 107 5.57 10.33 -10.03
N ARG A 108 5.88 11.54 -9.55
CA ARG A 108 6.90 12.40 -10.11
C ARG A 108 7.78 12.98 -9.00
N TRP A 109 9.09 12.96 -9.23
CA TRP A 109 10.03 13.63 -8.35
C TRP A 109 9.98 15.15 -8.58
N VAL A 110 9.80 15.90 -7.50
CA VAL A 110 9.76 17.39 -7.49
C VAL A 110 10.78 17.99 -6.54
N GLY A 111 11.58 17.14 -5.86
CA GLY A 111 12.65 17.59 -4.98
C GLY A 111 13.81 18.23 -5.73
N THR A 112 14.64 19.00 -5.03
CA THR A 112 15.82 19.68 -5.57
C THR A 112 17.04 18.76 -5.66
N ASP A 113 17.10 17.74 -4.80
CA ASP A 113 18.19 16.79 -4.77
C ASP A 113 17.98 15.66 -5.80
N ARG A 114 19.04 14.87 -6.04
CA ARG A 114 18.92 13.69 -6.87
C ARG A 114 17.90 12.72 -6.29
N PRO A 115 16.92 12.24 -7.10
CA PRO A 115 15.92 11.30 -6.62
C PRO A 115 16.58 9.98 -6.17
N PRO A 116 16.01 9.32 -5.16
CA PRO A 116 16.36 7.94 -4.85
C PRO A 116 16.11 7.01 -6.04
N ARG A 117 16.81 5.89 -6.08
CA ARG A 117 16.78 4.95 -7.20
C ARG A 117 15.37 4.52 -7.59
N GLU A 118 14.50 4.29 -6.62
CA GLU A 118 13.13 3.82 -6.83
C GLU A 118 12.19 4.84 -7.50
N ILE A 119 12.60 6.10 -7.58
CA ILE A 119 11.76 7.17 -8.13
C ILE A 119 11.97 7.38 -9.64
N HIS A 120 13.18 7.14 -10.14
CA HIS A 120 13.55 7.59 -11.48
C HIS A 120 13.79 6.48 -12.50
N TYR A 121 13.69 5.22 -12.14
CA TYR A 121 14.09 4.14 -13.04
C TYR A 121 13.01 3.68 -14.02
N LYS A 122 11.77 4.06 -13.85
CA LYS A 122 10.66 3.69 -14.74
C LYS A 122 9.88 4.87 -15.31
N GLY A 123 10.39 6.08 -15.14
CA GLY A 123 9.61 7.25 -15.49
C GLY A 123 8.45 7.46 -14.52
N ASP A 124 7.35 8.05 -15.02
CA ASP A 124 6.22 8.46 -14.18
C ASP A 124 5.20 7.35 -13.95
N LYS A 125 5.10 6.36 -14.85
CA LYS A 125 4.11 5.27 -14.77
C LYS A 125 4.78 3.91 -14.61
N PHE A 126 4.25 3.11 -13.70
CA PHE A 126 4.73 1.75 -13.42
C PHE A 126 3.67 0.94 -12.70
N ILE A 127 3.81 -0.38 -12.69
CA ILE A 127 2.91 -1.26 -11.95
C ILE A 127 3.61 -1.73 -10.68
N THR A 128 2.94 -1.57 -9.55
CA THR A 128 3.40 -2.09 -8.27
C THR A 128 2.52 -3.24 -7.79
N ARG A 129 3.08 -4.00 -6.87
CA ARG A 129 2.37 -5.05 -6.12
C ARG A 129 2.41 -4.71 -4.65
N SER A 130 1.35 -5.02 -3.95
CA SER A 130 1.32 -4.96 -2.50
C SER A 130 0.73 -6.21 -1.90
N THR A 131 1.30 -6.62 -0.77
CA THR A 131 0.68 -7.56 0.16
C THR A 131 0.59 -6.84 1.50
N MET A 132 -0.61 -6.72 2.04
CA MET A 132 -0.88 -6.03 3.29
C MET A 132 -1.51 -7.00 4.27
N VAL A 133 -0.92 -7.11 5.45
CA VAL A 133 -1.45 -7.90 6.57
C VAL A 133 -2.14 -6.96 7.53
N PHE A 134 -3.41 -7.22 7.76
CA PHE A 134 -4.25 -6.47 8.68
C PHE A 134 -4.48 -7.29 9.95
N GLN A 135 -4.56 -6.61 11.07
CA GLN A 135 -4.87 -7.18 12.37
C GLN A 135 -5.85 -6.26 13.11
N LYS A 136 -6.78 -6.83 13.86
CA LYS A 136 -7.63 -6.05 14.75
C LYS A 136 -6.83 -5.64 16.00
N GLU A 137 -6.80 -4.34 16.25
CA GLU A 137 -6.24 -3.72 17.44
C GLU A 137 -7.38 -2.97 18.14
N ALA A 138 -7.78 -3.44 19.32
CA ALA A 138 -8.94 -2.90 20.06
C ALA A 138 -10.21 -2.80 19.19
N GLY A 139 -10.47 -3.82 18.38
CA GLY A 139 -11.64 -3.90 17.50
C GLY A 139 -11.50 -3.16 16.16
N GLU A 140 -10.41 -2.46 15.92
CA GLU A 140 -10.17 -1.70 14.68
C GLU A 140 -9.12 -2.42 13.81
N TRP A 141 -9.42 -2.53 12.51
CA TRP A 141 -8.49 -3.07 11.55
C TRP A 141 -7.32 -2.10 11.30
N ARG A 142 -6.08 -2.60 11.41
CA ARG A 142 -4.85 -1.85 11.11
C ARG A 142 -3.86 -2.71 10.35
N VAL A 143 -3.03 -2.08 9.54
CA VAL A 143 -1.96 -2.76 8.81
C VAL A 143 -0.76 -2.99 9.73
N VAL A 144 -0.44 -4.24 10.03
CA VAL A 144 0.69 -4.63 10.87
C VAL A 144 1.94 -4.97 10.05
N HIS A 145 1.75 -5.34 8.80
CA HIS A 145 2.83 -5.59 7.84
C HIS A 145 2.39 -5.23 6.43
N ALA A 146 3.30 -4.71 5.66
CA ALA A 146 3.11 -4.51 4.23
C ALA A 146 4.40 -4.79 3.47
N HIS A 147 4.28 -5.34 2.28
CA HIS A 147 5.38 -5.52 1.34
C HIS A 147 4.98 -4.95 -0.01
N PHE A 148 5.77 -4.03 -0.50
CA PHE A 148 5.60 -3.38 -1.79
C PHE A 148 6.74 -3.75 -2.72
N SER A 149 6.40 -4.09 -3.96
CA SER A 149 7.38 -4.39 -5.01
C SER A 149 6.91 -3.85 -6.35
N GLU A 150 7.81 -3.75 -7.29
CA GLU A 150 7.51 -3.38 -8.67
C GLU A 150 7.43 -4.62 -9.55
N VAL A 151 6.54 -4.59 -10.53
CA VAL A 151 6.40 -5.68 -11.51
C VAL A 151 7.54 -5.59 -12.51
N ASP A 152 8.24 -6.70 -12.73
CA ASP A 152 9.20 -6.82 -13.82
C ASP A 152 8.44 -7.04 -15.13
N SER A 153 8.73 -6.22 -16.11
CA SER A 153 8.16 -6.31 -17.47
C SER A 153 8.94 -7.23 -18.42
N GLY A 154 10.06 -7.78 -17.93
CA GLY A 154 10.87 -8.71 -18.72
C GLY A 154 10.22 -10.09 -18.90
N PRO A 155 10.80 -10.94 -19.75
CA PRO A 155 10.29 -12.28 -19.95
C PRO A 155 10.36 -13.12 -18.67
N ARG A 156 9.28 -13.84 -18.38
CA ARG A 156 9.21 -14.71 -17.19
C ARG A 156 10.09 -15.94 -17.40
N PRO A 157 11.12 -16.17 -16.55
CA PRO A 157 11.88 -17.41 -16.57
C PRO A 157 10.94 -18.62 -16.32
N GLY A 158 11.10 -19.66 -17.11
CA GLY A 158 10.27 -20.87 -16.99
C GLY A 158 8.99 -20.86 -17.81
N GLY A 159 8.77 -19.84 -18.62
CA GLY A 159 7.63 -19.79 -19.56
C GLY A 159 6.48 -18.87 -19.13
N VAL A 160 5.38 -19.00 -19.85
CA VAL A 160 4.17 -18.16 -19.70
C VAL A 160 3.53 -18.19 -18.33
#